data_d150593929a67cde0ab958e92ce4d79e
#
_entry.id   d150593929a67cde0ab958e92ce4d79e
#
_cell.length_a   1.000
_cell.length_b   1.000
_cell.length_c   1.000
_cell.angle_alpha   90.00
_cell.angle_beta   90.00
_cell.angle_gamma   90.00
#
_symmetry.space_group_name_H-M   'P 1'
#
loop_
_entity.id
_entity.type
_entity.pdbx_description
1 polymer ?
#
loop_
_entity_poly.entity_id
_entity_poly.type
_entity_poly.pdbx_seq_one_letter_code
_entity_poly.pdbx_strand_id
1 'polypeptide(L)'
;MDIPEEDLQQQTALMAFNFRKLSFPSIKYLLSYSPLLTRREFDVSVCEDMLKQQNPSMQTAWPRIEENAADMEASWCKGGLFIKNRYNILEPISTNIIEPEQLDVIFIPLVAFDEKGYRVGYGKGYYDRYLARCRHDIIRVGFSF
;
A
#
# COMPACT_ATOMS: atom_id res chain seq x y z
N MET A 1 6.22 -12.23 -17.54
CA MET A 1 5.04 -12.88 -18.16
C MET A 1 4.03 -11.81 -18.53
N ASP A 2 3.65 -11.74 -19.78
CA ASP A 2 2.67 -10.76 -20.24
C ASP A 2 1.26 -11.32 -20.05
N ILE A 3 0.54 -10.77 -19.08
CA ILE A 3 -0.87 -11.09 -18.86
C ILE A 3 -1.68 -10.28 -19.87
N PRO A 4 -2.57 -10.91 -20.67
CA PRO A 4 -3.47 -10.18 -21.55
C PRO A 4 -4.33 -9.16 -20.78
N GLU A 5 -4.69 -8.05 -21.44
CA GLU A 5 -5.45 -6.97 -20.80
C GLU A 5 -6.79 -7.43 -20.22
N GLU A 6 -7.49 -8.30 -20.94
CA GLU A 6 -8.76 -8.87 -20.46
C GLU A 6 -8.57 -9.70 -19.19
N ASP A 7 -7.49 -10.49 -19.11
CA ASP A 7 -7.18 -11.28 -17.93
C ASP A 7 -6.80 -10.38 -16.74
N LEU A 8 -6.07 -9.28 -17.00
CA LEU A 8 -5.73 -8.31 -15.99
C LEU A 8 -6.97 -7.66 -15.38
N GLN A 9 -7.94 -7.29 -16.22
CA GLN A 9 -9.22 -6.72 -15.75
C GLN A 9 -10.01 -7.70 -14.91
N GLN A 10 -10.07 -8.98 -15.33
CA GLN A 10 -10.75 -10.03 -14.57
C GLN A 10 -10.07 -10.27 -13.22
N GLN A 11 -8.76 -10.33 -13.19
CA GLN A 11 -8.00 -10.51 -11.94
C GLN A 11 -8.16 -9.31 -11.01
N THR A 12 -8.16 -8.10 -11.54
CA THR A 12 -8.41 -6.88 -10.76
C THR A 12 -9.80 -6.90 -10.12
N ALA A 13 -10.83 -7.27 -10.89
CA ALA A 13 -12.18 -7.39 -10.36
C ALA A 13 -12.30 -8.48 -9.29
N LEU A 14 -11.61 -9.60 -9.46
CA LEU A 14 -11.57 -10.68 -8.48
C LEU A 14 -10.87 -10.27 -7.19
N MET A 15 -9.78 -9.53 -7.28
CA MET A 15 -9.08 -9.00 -6.10
C MET A 15 -9.97 -8.04 -5.33
N ALA A 16 -10.64 -7.12 -6.00
CA ALA A 16 -11.59 -6.21 -5.37
C ALA A 16 -12.75 -6.96 -4.71
N PHE A 17 -13.28 -7.97 -5.37
CA PHE A 17 -14.34 -8.84 -4.83
C PHE A 17 -13.87 -9.58 -3.57
N ASN A 18 -12.67 -10.14 -3.59
CA ASN A 18 -12.11 -10.85 -2.43
C ASN A 18 -11.83 -9.88 -1.28
N PHE A 19 -11.35 -8.67 -1.57
CA PHE A 19 -11.12 -7.66 -0.55
C PHE A 19 -12.42 -7.29 0.19
N ARG A 20 -13.54 -7.22 -0.51
CA ARG A 20 -14.86 -6.94 0.11
C ARG A 20 -15.27 -7.96 1.14
N LYS A 21 -14.78 -9.19 1.05
CA LYS A 21 -15.07 -10.26 2.02
C LYS A 21 -14.30 -10.12 3.31
N LEU A 22 -13.24 -9.30 3.33
CA LEU A 22 -12.44 -9.08 4.52
C LEU A 22 -13.20 -8.21 5.51
N SER A 23 -13.08 -8.53 6.78
CA SER A 23 -13.63 -7.76 7.87
C SER A 23 -12.51 -7.01 8.58
N PHE A 24 -12.69 -5.71 8.73
CA PHE A 24 -11.72 -4.85 9.39
C PHE A 24 -12.32 -4.23 10.65
N PRO A 25 -11.53 -4.04 11.73
CA PRO A 25 -11.94 -3.19 12.82
C PRO A 25 -12.02 -1.73 12.37
N SER A 26 -12.40 -0.82 13.26
CA SER A 26 -12.32 0.61 12.97
C SER A 26 -10.90 1.02 12.63
N ILE A 27 -10.72 1.70 11.50
CA ILE A 27 -9.42 2.13 10.97
C ILE A 27 -9.31 3.63 11.07
N LYS A 28 -8.24 4.10 11.71
CA LYS A 28 -7.90 5.52 11.80
C LYS A 28 -6.81 5.90 10.80
N TYR A 29 -5.81 5.04 10.61
CA TYR A 29 -4.67 5.30 9.73
C TYR A 29 -4.36 4.10 8.84
N LEU A 30 -4.29 4.37 7.54
CA LEU A 30 -3.91 3.43 6.49
C LEU A 30 -2.63 3.91 5.82
N LEU A 31 -1.64 3.03 5.68
CA LEU A 31 -0.55 3.24 4.73
C LEU A 31 -0.86 2.48 3.45
N SER A 32 -1.13 3.21 2.38
CA SER A 32 -1.33 2.67 1.03
C SER A 32 -0.06 2.78 0.20
N TYR A 33 -0.14 2.51 -1.07
CA TYR A 33 0.96 2.74 -2.02
C TYR A 33 0.40 3.19 -3.37
N SER A 34 1.25 3.87 -4.16
CA SER A 34 0.93 4.22 -5.53
C SER A 34 1.37 3.09 -6.44
N PRO A 35 0.45 2.40 -7.14
CA PRO A 35 0.80 1.27 -7.97
C PRO A 35 1.66 1.69 -9.16
N LEU A 36 2.65 0.87 -9.50
CA LEU A 36 3.42 1.01 -10.73
C LEU A 36 2.67 0.31 -11.86
N LEU A 37 1.85 1.04 -12.58
CA LEU A 37 1.03 0.51 -13.66
C LEU A 37 1.87 -0.14 -14.77
N THR A 38 3.10 0.35 -14.98
CA THR A 38 4.06 -0.24 -15.92
C THR A 38 4.52 -1.63 -15.50
N ARG A 39 4.42 -1.97 -14.21
CA ARG A 39 4.71 -3.30 -13.66
C ARG A 39 3.44 -4.12 -13.43
N ARG A 40 2.30 -3.62 -13.89
CA ARG A 40 1.00 -4.26 -13.74
C ARG A 40 0.66 -4.58 -12.29
N GLU A 41 1.04 -3.69 -11.38
CA GLU A 41 0.60 -3.77 -9.99
C GLU A 41 -0.91 -3.53 -9.92
N PHE A 42 -1.54 -4.16 -8.94
CA PHE A 42 -2.96 -3.96 -8.68
C PHE A 42 -3.23 -2.50 -8.27
N ASP A 43 -4.24 -1.89 -8.89
CA ASP A 43 -4.70 -0.56 -8.49
C ASP A 43 -5.50 -0.65 -7.19
N VAL A 44 -4.85 -0.29 -6.08
CA VAL A 44 -5.42 -0.37 -4.73
C VAL A 44 -6.42 0.74 -4.42
N SER A 45 -6.62 1.72 -5.31
CA SER A 45 -7.53 2.84 -5.05
C SER A 45 -8.96 2.38 -4.76
N VAL A 46 -9.40 1.31 -5.39
CA VAL A 46 -10.71 0.68 -5.12
C VAL A 46 -10.81 0.21 -3.67
N CYS A 47 -9.74 -0.39 -3.16
CA CYS A 47 -9.69 -0.88 -1.77
C CYS A 47 -9.59 0.28 -0.77
N GLU A 48 -8.82 1.32 -1.11
CA GLU A 48 -8.78 2.56 -0.32
C GLU A 48 -10.17 3.17 -0.17
N ASP A 49 -10.91 3.28 -1.27
CA ASP A 49 -12.26 3.84 -1.29
C ASP A 49 -13.24 3.02 -0.44
N MET A 50 -13.16 1.68 -0.52
CA MET A 50 -13.97 0.80 0.31
C MET A 50 -13.73 1.03 1.81
N LEU A 51 -12.47 1.11 2.22
CA LEU A 51 -12.11 1.38 3.62
C LEU A 51 -12.55 2.78 4.05
N LYS A 52 -12.42 3.76 3.18
CA LYS A 52 -12.84 5.14 3.45
C LYS A 52 -14.35 5.26 3.63
N GLN A 53 -15.14 4.52 2.86
CA GLN A 53 -16.59 4.47 3.03
C GLN A 53 -16.99 3.89 4.39
N GLN A 54 -16.28 2.87 4.86
CA GLN A 54 -16.52 2.26 6.17
C GLN A 54 -15.97 3.10 7.32
N ASN A 55 -14.94 3.89 7.06
CA ASN A 55 -14.22 4.73 8.04
C ASN A 55 -14.07 6.15 7.50
N PRO A 56 -15.13 6.99 7.52
CA PRO A 56 -15.09 8.32 6.88
C PRO A 56 -14.00 9.25 7.41
N SER A 57 -13.58 9.08 8.66
CA SER A 57 -12.48 9.87 9.27
C SER A 57 -11.10 9.26 9.10
N MET A 58 -10.99 8.12 8.40
CA MET A 58 -9.71 7.49 8.13
C MET A 58 -8.79 8.42 7.36
N GLN A 59 -7.53 8.45 7.76
CA GLN A 59 -6.48 9.18 7.08
C GLN A 59 -5.57 8.19 6.35
N THR A 60 -5.33 8.46 5.07
CA THR A 60 -4.47 7.65 4.22
C THR A 60 -3.13 8.33 4.05
N ALA A 61 -2.06 7.56 4.28
CA ALA A 61 -0.69 7.97 4.01
C ALA A 61 -0.11 7.12 2.86
N TRP A 62 0.96 7.63 2.26
CA TRP A 62 1.71 6.95 1.20
C TRP A 62 3.20 6.93 1.54
N PRO A 63 3.95 5.94 1.03
CA PRO A 63 5.37 5.83 1.28
C PRO A 63 6.13 7.02 0.70
N ARG A 64 7.05 7.54 1.48
CA ARG A 64 8.03 8.54 1.05
C ARG A 64 9.41 8.04 1.41
N ILE A 65 10.33 8.11 0.44
CA ILE A 65 11.72 7.74 0.63
C ILE A 65 12.56 9.00 0.56
N GLU A 66 13.18 9.36 1.69
CA GLU A 66 14.07 10.50 1.74
C GLU A 66 15.34 10.22 0.92
N GLU A 67 15.88 11.29 0.31
CA GLU A 67 17.15 11.23 -0.41
C GLU A 67 18.24 10.78 0.55
N ASN A 68 19.01 9.76 0.18
CA ASN A 68 20.06 9.12 0.98
C ASN A 68 19.59 8.37 2.24
N ALA A 69 18.28 8.21 2.44
CA ALA A 69 17.76 7.40 3.53
C ALA A 69 17.59 5.93 3.11
N ALA A 70 17.87 5.02 4.05
CA ALA A 70 17.62 3.59 3.87
C ALA A 70 16.17 3.22 4.18
N ASP A 71 15.42 4.11 4.84
CA ASP A 71 14.09 3.85 5.38
C ASP A 71 13.03 4.71 4.68
N MET A 72 11.81 4.18 4.66
CA MET A 72 10.65 4.94 4.19
C MET A 72 9.85 5.50 5.36
N GLU A 73 9.07 6.51 5.08
CA GLU A 73 8.13 7.13 6.00
C GLU A 73 6.71 7.08 5.42
N ALA A 74 5.71 7.07 6.30
CA ALA A 74 4.31 7.23 5.92
C ALA A 74 3.95 8.70 5.95
N SER A 75 3.75 9.31 4.79
CA SER A 75 3.44 10.72 4.63
C SER A 75 2.04 10.91 4.08
N TRP A 76 1.34 11.91 4.61
CA TRP A 76 0.02 12.27 4.10
C TRP A 76 -0.01 13.73 3.65
N CYS A 77 -0.87 14.02 2.70
CA CYS A 77 -1.04 15.34 2.15
C CYS A 77 -2.52 15.63 1.94
N LYS A 78 -2.97 16.71 2.55
CA LYS A 78 -4.31 17.23 2.29
C LYS A 78 -4.31 17.92 0.93
N GLY A 79 -5.12 17.41 0.00
CA GLY A 79 -5.20 17.98 -1.36
C GLY A 79 -4.42 17.21 -2.44
N GLY A 80 -3.73 16.12 -2.09
CA GLY A 80 -3.23 15.16 -3.07
C GLY A 80 -2.09 15.64 -3.96
N LEU A 81 -1.18 16.48 -3.46
CA LEU A 81 0.01 16.89 -4.21
C LEU A 81 1.10 15.82 -4.11
N PHE A 82 1.48 15.28 -5.28
CA PHE A 82 2.48 14.23 -5.40
C PHE A 82 3.56 14.62 -6.40
N ILE A 83 4.78 14.10 -6.17
CA ILE A 83 5.89 14.15 -7.13
C ILE A 83 6.43 12.74 -7.34
N LYS A 84 7.09 12.52 -8.48
CA LYS A 84 7.79 11.26 -8.75
C LYS A 84 9.17 11.27 -8.09
N ASN A 85 9.47 10.19 -7.38
CA ASN A 85 10.81 9.97 -6.82
C ASN A 85 11.77 9.35 -7.86
N ARG A 86 13.00 9.03 -7.43
CA ARG A 86 14.03 8.40 -8.30
C ARG A 86 13.64 7.03 -8.85
N TYR A 87 12.66 6.36 -8.25
CA TYR A 87 12.12 5.08 -8.71
C TYR A 87 10.87 5.23 -9.59
N ASN A 88 10.55 6.47 -9.98
CA ASN A 88 9.35 6.81 -10.76
C ASN A 88 8.03 6.50 -10.02
N ILE A 89 8.07 6.51 -8.71
CA ILE A 89 6.92 6.28 -7.83
C ILE A 89 6.41 7.64 -7.32
N LEU A 90 5.09 7.83 -7.33
CA LEU A 90 4.47 9.03 -6.78
C LEU A 90 4.58 9.04 -5.25
N GLU A 91 5.07 10.15 -4.72
CA GLU A 91 5.19 10.40 -3.28
C GLU A 91 4.48 11.70 -2.91
N PRO A 92 3.86 11.80 -1.70
CA PRO A 92 3.36 13.07 -1.21
C PRO A 92 4.49 14.10 -1.06
N ILE A 93 4.21 15.34 -1.45
CA ILE A 93 5.15 16.45 -1.23
C ILE A 93 5.24 16.82 0.25
N SER A 94 4.20 16.53 0.99
CA SER A 94 4.04 16.92 2.40
C SER A 94 5.06 16.28 3.32
N THR A 95 5.42 17.00 4.37
CA THR A 95 6.23 16.51 5.49
C THR A 95 5.38 16.03 6.68
N ASN A 96 4.08 15.92 6.51
CA ASN A 96 3.19 15.37 7.55
C ASN A 96 3.38 13.86 7.63
N ILE A 97 3.87 13.39 8.76
CA ILE A 97 4.24 11.99 8.98
C ILE A 97 3.24 11.33 9.93
N ILE A 98 2.85 10.11 9.59
CA ILE A 98 2.18 9.19 10.52
C ILE A 98 3.23 8.21 10.99
N GLU A 99 3.41 8.12 12.32
CA GLU A 99 4.39 7.21 12.89
C GLU A 99 3.98 5.74 12.69
N PRO A 100 4.94 4.81 12.53
CA PRO A 100 4.63 3.40 12.31
C PRO A 100 3.70 2.80 13.36
N GLU A 101 3.86 3.20 14.61
CA GLU A 101 3.05 2.72 15.74
C GLU A 101 1.59 3.16 15.68
N GLN A 102 1.28 4.18 14.89
CA GLN A 102 -0.07 4.71 14.75
C GLN A 102 -0.88 3.99 13.66
N LEU A 103 -0.22 3.27 12.76
CA LEU A 103 -0.88 2.62 11.63
C LEU A 103 -1.74 1.43 12.08
N ASP A 104 -2.94 1.36 11.57
CA ASP A 104 -3.88 0.26 11.77
C ASP A 104 -3.82 -0.77 10.65
N VAL A 105 -3.65 -0.31 9.41
CA VAL A 105 -3.57 -1.15 8.20
C VAL A 105 -2.43 -0.66 7.32
N ILE A 106 -1.72 -1.62 6.73
CA ILE A 106 -0.71 -1.35 5.71
C ILE A 106 -0.99 -2.18 4.47
N PHE A 107 -1.05 -1.53 3.32
CA PHE A 107 -1.08 -2.17 2.01
C PHE A 107 0.34 -2.38 1.53
N ILE A 108 0.66 -3.57 1.08
CA ILE A 108 2.02 -3.97 0.72
C ILE A 108 2.05 -4.39 -0.75
N PRO A 109 2.79 -3.67 -1.61
CA PRO A 109 3.05 -4.14 -2.96
C PRO A 109 4.00 -5.34 -2.90
N LEU A 110 3.67 -6.40 -3.63
CA LEU A 110 4.50 -7.59 -3.65
C LEU A 110 4.43 -8.30 -5.01
N VAL A 111 5.44 -9.10 -5.30
CA VAL A 111 5.53 -9.90 -6.52
C VAL A 111 4.82 -11.24 -6.32
N ALA A 112 5.07 -11.90 -5.19
CA ALA A 112 4.51 -13.20 -4.85
C ALA A 112 4.46 -13.40 -3.34
N PHE A 113 3.62 -14.33 -2.91
CA PHE A 113 3.55 -14.75 -1.50
C PHE A 113 3.25 -16.24 -1.42
N ASP A 114 3.47 -16.82 -0.24
CA ASP A 114 3.08 -18.19 0.06
C ASP A 114 2.04 -18.24 1.19
N GLU A 115 1.51 -19.43 1.46
CA GLU A 115 0.50 -19.65 2.49
C GLU A 115 1.02 -19.43 3.91
N LYS A 116 2.34 -19.42 4.10
CA LYS A 116 2.99 -19.17 5.40
C LYS A 116 3.22 -17.70 5.69
N GLY A 117 2.86 -16.80 4.77
CA GLY A 117 3.01 -15.37 4.91
C GLY A 117 4.36 -14.82 4.46
N TYR A 118 5.23 -15.64 3.86
CA TYR A 118 6.43 -15.16 3.22
C TYR A 118 6.09 -14.47 1.90
N ARG A 119 6.74 -13.36 1.62
CA ARG A 119 6.51 -12.58 0.41
C ARG A 119 7.81 -12.24 -0.30
N VAL A 120 7.72 -12.11 -1.61
CA VAL A 120 8.80 -11.61 -2.47
C VAL A 120 8.42 -10.19 -2.92
N GLY A 121 9.21 -9.21 -2.52
CA GLY A 121 9.09 -7.83 -2.96
C GLY A 121 10.11 -7.50 -4.06
N TYR A 122 10.36 -6.21 -4.26
CA TYR A 122 11.25 -5.71 -5.31
C TYR A 122 12.73 -5.64 -4.89
N GLY A 123 13.12 -6.27 -3.77
CA GLY A 123 14.51 -6.43 -3.34
C GLY A 123 15.13 -5.25 -2.59
N LYS A 124 14.39 -4.19 -2.31
CA LYS A 124 14.92 -3.01 -1.58
C LYS A 124 14.77 -3.11 -0.07
N GLY A 125 13.91 -3.98 0.44
CA GLY A 125 13.72 -4.22 1.87
C GLY A 125 13.01 -3.10 2.64
N TYR A 126 12.46 -2.09 1.98
CA TYR A 126 11.80 -0.97 2.64
C TYR A 126 10.64 -1.39 3.52
N TYR A 127 9.76 -2.26 3.01
CA TYR A 127 8.59 -2.73 3.76
C TYR A 127 8.98 -3.63 4.92
N ASP A 128 9.98 -4.49 4.76
CA ASP A 128 10.43 -5.36 5.84
C ASP A 128 10.99 -4.55 7.01
N ARG A 129 11.82 -3.54 6.72
CA ARG A 129 12.34 -2.64 7.75
C ARG A 129 11.25 -1.78 8.37
N TYR A 130 10.30 -1.31 7.57
CA TYR A 130 9.19 -0.51 8.07
C TYR A 130 8.27 -1.30 8.98
N LEU A 131 7.88 -2.52 8.59
CA LEU A 131 7.04 -3.41 9.39
C LEU A 131 7.65 -3.75 10.74
N ALA A 132 8.96 -3.83 10.84
CA ALA A 132 9.66 -4.03 12.11
C ALA A 132 9.41 -2.89 13.13
N ARG A 133 9.05 -1.71 12.64
CA ARG A 133 8.74 -0.51 13.45
C ARG A 133 7.25 -0.37 13.76
N CYS A 134 6.38 -1.13 13.09
CA CYS A 134 4.94 -1.08 13.31
C CYS A 134 4.53 -1.88 14.55
N ARG A 135 3.29 -1.65 15.02
CA ARG A 135 2.68 -2.50 16.05
C ARG A 135 2.59 -3.95 15.56
N HIS A 136 2.66 -4.89 16.49
CA HIS A 136 2.53 -6.32 16.15
C HIS A 136 1.14 -6.68 15.61
N ASP A 137 0.11 -5.95 16.02
CA ASP A 137 -1.29 -6.16 15.61
C ASP A 137 -1.70 -5.38 14.36
N ILE A 138 -0.78 -4.72 13.67
CA ILE A 138 -1.07 -4.07 12.41
C ILE A 138 -1.61 -5.07 11.39
N ILE A 139 -2.66 -4.68 10.67
CA ILE A 139 -3.23 -5.52 9.62
C ILE A 139 -2.42 -5.31 8.34
N ARG A 140 -1.85 -6.40 7.83
CA ARG A 140 -1.03 -6.42 6.61
C ARG A 140 -1.83 -7.00 5.47
N VAL A 141 -2.00 -6.22 4.40
CA VAL A 141 -2.72 -6.66 3.21
C VAL A 141 -1.77 -6.60 2.02
N GLY A 142 -1.41 -7.76 1.50
CA GLY A 142 -0.59 -7.88 0.29
C GLY A 142 -1.47 -8.15 -0.92
N PHE A 143 -1.12 -7.54 -2.05
CA PHE A 143 -1.81 -7.73 -3.31
C PHE A 143 -0.85 -8.32 -4.34
N SER A 144 -1.25 -9.41 -4.96
CA SER A 144 -0.49 -10.07 -6.02
C SER A 144 -1.45 -10.69 -7.02
N PHE A 145 -1.10 -10.54 -8.29
CA PHE A 145 -1.78 -11.27 -9.35
C PHE A 145 -1.31 -12.70 -9.47
#